data_8bbe1c97728e7129b96783a73ad37307
#
_entry.id   8bbe1c97728e7129b96783a73ad37307
#
_cell.length_a   1.000
_cell.length_b   1.000
_cell.length_c   1.000
_cell.angle_alpha   90.00
_cell.angle_beta   90.00
_cell.angle_gamma   90.00
#
_symmetry.space_group_name_H-M   'P 1'
#
loop_
_entity.id
_entity.type
_entity.pdbx_description
1 polymer ?
#
loop_
_entity_poly.entity_id
_entity_poly.type
_entity_poly.pdbx_seq_one_letter_code
_entity_poly.pdbx_strand_id
1 'polypeptide(L)'
;MVFVATTWDIYPGEHWAILGPNGSGKSLLAAALAGRVPVAQGTLTHRLAEGVVDAHDLGGTHARRSHVVLVSHAEERALASRHAGYHQSRWNASEAEQGPNVDELLTRHSVEAINPFEVLPEPEDASAFEKRRPEVIDLFRLSPLLRRRVKHLSHGETRKLLLARAVLRGPRLLVLDNPLGGLDVVSRSEMQGILDQLARGGTVLVITAARKEEIPACMTHILRVDGCRVVAQERVTVGMDAGSPERRPSSSRRLATTISVGASEAIVEMRSVTVRYGETVILDRVNFAVQKGEHWALLGPNGAGKSTLLSLLLADNPQAYANQVRLFGKQRGSGESIWDIKARIGWVAPELLAHYPPSWRCLDVVLSGFHSSLGLYRDCTAQQTERGRQVLSALGLEGLADQPLQELSQGQQRLVLLARALVAQPELLILDEPCQGLDALHTQRVTSAVDRVASEGRTSIIYVTHHEEEIPSCITHVLRLENGHLPNSKGDL
;
A
#
# COMPACT_ATOMS: atom_id res chain seq x y z
N MET A 1 19.93 5.54 12.15
CA MET A 1 20.30 5.73 10.73
C MET A 1 20.69 7.20 10.58
N VAL A 2 21.84 7.55 10.05
CA VAL A 2 22.36 8.93 9.96
C VAL A 2 22.90 9.16 8.56
N PHE A 3 22.49 10.28 7.90
CA PHE A 3 23.13 10.72 6.67
C PHE A 3 24.49 11.35 6.96
N VAL A 4 25.48 11.01 6.15
CA VAL A 4 26.86 11.48 6.33
C VAL A 4 27.25 12.34 5.13
N ALA A 5 27.86 13.52 5.40
CA ALA A 5 28.48 14.40 4.40
C ALA A 5 27.58 14.67 3.17
N THR A 6 26.33 15.09 3.42
CA THR A 6 25.39 15.41 2.34
C THR A 6 25.42 16.91 2.06
N THR A 7 25.70 17.29 0.82
CA THR A 7 25.54 18.65 0.31
C THR A 7 24.52 18.60 -0.84
N TRP A 8 23.45 19.36 -0.71
CA TRP A 8 22.37 19.40 -1.68
C TRP A 8 21.65 20.74 -1.65
N ASP A 9 21.56 21.38 -2.81
CA ASP A 9 20.85 22.64 -2.99
C ASP A 9 19.66 22.42 -3.93
N ILE A 10 18.52 23.05 -3.61
CA ILE A 10 17.29 23.01 -4.42
C ILE A 10 16.94 24.45 -4.76
N TYR A 11 16.80 24.73 -6.06
CA TYR A 11 16.47 26.06 -6.56
C TYR A 11 15.00 26.15 -7.02
N PRO A 12 14.42 27.36 -7.05
CA PRO A 12 13.08 27.57 -7.62
C PRO A 12 12.99 27.03 -9.06
N GLY A 13 11.91 26.29 -9.34
CA GLY A 13 11.71 25.65 -10.64
C GLY A 13 12.42 24.31 -10.83
N GLU A 14 13.18 23.85 -9.84
CA GLU A 14 13.72 22.50 -9.81
C GLU A 14 12.75 21.55 -9.10
N HIS A 15 12.55 20.39 -9.69
CA HIS A 15 11.77 19.30 -9.10
C HIS A 15 12.65 18.07 -8.99
N TRP A 16 12.75 17.50 -7.80
CA TRP A 16 13.72 16.47 -7.49
C TRP A 16 13.09 15.12 -7.16
N ALA A 17 13.63 14.06 -7.73
CA ALA A 17 13.30 12.69 -7.34
C ALA A 17 14.46 12.08 -6.52
N ILE A 18 14.22 11.68 -5.28
CA ILE A 18 15.16 10.94 -4.44
C ILE A 18 14.98 9.46 -4.75
N LEU A 19 15.91 8.89 -5.51
CA LEU A 19 15.87 7.50 -5.99
C LEU A 19 16.85 6.63 -5.21
N GLY A 20 16.43 5.44 -4.80
CA GLY A 20 17.31 4.46 -4.17
C GLY A 20 16.54 3.25 -3.64
N PRO A 21 17.23 2.16 -3.27
CA PRO A 21 16.59 0.97 -2.73
C PRO A 21 15.86 1.23 -1.40
N ASN A 22 15.01 0.29 -0.99
CA ASN A 22 14.35 0.40 0.30
C ASN A 22 15.39 0.31 1.44
N GLY A 23 15.19 1.14 2.49
CA GLY A 23 16.17 1.25 3.57
C GLY A 23 17.38 2.17 3.29
N SER A 24 17.51 2.75 2.09
CA SER A 24 18.62 3.67 1.76
C SER A 24 18.55 5.03 2.45
N GLY A 25 17.48 5.33 3.20
CA GLY A 25 17.31 6.59 3.96
C GLY A 25 16.49 7.66 3.26
N LYS A 26 15.87 7.40 2.10
CA LYS A 26 15.06 8.39 1.33
C LYS A 26 14.02 9.12 2.19
N SER A 27 13.19 8.34 2.92
CA SER A 27 12.15 8.90 3.79
C SER A 27 12.74 9.70 4.96
N LEU A 28 13.94 9.32 5.44
CA LEU A 28 14.65 10.08 6.47
C LEU A 28 15.11 11.44 5.92
N LEU A 29 15.66 11.46 4.70
CA LEU A 29 16.08 12.70 4.04
C LEU A 29 14.88 13.60 3.74
N ALA A 30 13.77 13.02 3.26
CA ALA A 30 12.51 13.72 3.04
C ALA A 30 11.95 14.33 4.35
N ALA A 31 12.00 13.58 5.45
CA ALA A 31 11.58 14.05 6.77
C ALA A 31 12.50 15.16 7.32
N ALA A 32 13.81 15.07 7.08
CA ALA A 32 14.76 16.10 7.46
C ALA A 32 14.51 17.41 6.69
N LEU A 33 14.27 17.35 5.36
CA LEU A 33 13.87 18.51 4.56
C LEU A 33 12.62 19.22 5.10
N ALA A 34 11.68 18.44 5.61
CA ALA A 34 10.45 18.99 6.19
C ALA A 34 10.59 19.42 7.67
N GLY A 35 11.81 19.38 8.23
CA GLY A 35 12.05 19.73 9.63
C GLY A 35 11.41 18.78 10.64
N ARG A 36 11.07 17.54 10.22
CA ARG A 36 10.46 16.52 11.09
C ARG A 36 11.48 15.68 11.85
N VAL A 37 12.73 15.72 11.41
CA VAL A 37 13.85 15.02 12.02
C VAL A 37 14.98 16.03 12.25
N PRO A 38 15.58 16.06 13.45
CA PRO A 38 16.64 17.01 13.76
C PRO A 38 17.92 16.69 12.96
N VAL A 39 18.65 17.74 12.58
CA VAL A 39 19.97 17.65 11.97
C VAL A 39 20.99 17.57 13.10
N ALA A 40 21.67 16.42 13.22
CA ALA A 40 22.64 16.22 14.30
C ALA A 40 23.93 17.02 14.10
N GLN A 41 24.36 17.21 12.84
CA GLN A 41 25.55 17.96 12.47
C GLN A 41 25.35 18.55 11.06
N GLY A 42 25.79 19.80 10.84
CA GLY A 42 25.61 20.55 9.61
C GLY A 42 24.45 21.56 9.72
N THR A 43 24.10 22.17 8.61
CA THR A 43 23.04 23.17 8.52
C THR A 43 22.06 22.83 7.42
N LEU A 44 20.76 22.98 7.70
CA LEU A 44 19.69 22.91 6.72
C LEU A 44 18.95 24.24 6.74
N THR A 45 19.03 24.97 5.65
CA THR A 45 18.42 26.30 5.53
C THR A 45 17.39 26.35 4.41
N HIS A 46 16.22 26.92 4.68
CA HIS A 46 15.20 27.23 3.68
C HIS A 46 15.23 28.73 3.37
N ARG A 47 15.58 29.09 2.13
CA ARG A 47 15.53 30.48 1.64
C ARG A 47 14.16 30.70 0.97
N LEU A 48 13.17 31.01 1.78
CA LEU A 48 11.84 31.37 1.32
C LEU A 48 11.78 32.88 1.09
N ALA A 49 10.88 33.37 0.23
CA ALA A 49 10.89 34.77 -0.27
C ALA A 49 10.93 35.88 0.80
N GLU A 50 10.72 35.61 2.07
CA GLU A 50 10.69 36.53 3.19
C GLU A 50 11.90 36.40 4.14
N GLY A 51 12.91 35.63 3.81
CA GLY A 51 14.13 35.47 4.61
C GLY A 51 14.72 34.07 4.65
N VAL A 52 15.86 33.97 5.34
CA VAL A 52 16.52 32.69 5.61
C VAL A 52 15.92 32.12 6.90
N VAL A 53 15.38 30.91 6.82
CA VAL A 53 14.81 30.20 7.97
C VAL A 53 15.64 28.94 8.22
N ASP A 54 16.19 28.78 9.42
CA ASP A 54 16.86 27.55 9.83
C ASP A 54 15.83 26.43 10.04
N ALA A 55 16.16 25.20 9.66
CA ALA A 55 15.24 24.07 9.80
C ALA A 55 14.85 23.81 11.26
N HIS A 56 15.71 24.17 12.23
CA HIS A 56 15.37 24.12 13.65
C HIS A 56 14.23 25.07 14.03
N ASP A 57 14.07 26.19 13.32
CA ASP A 57 13.02 27.18 13.56
C ASP A 57 11.68 26.84 12.90
N LEU A 58 11.64 25.84 12.00
CA LEU A 58 10.39 25.36 11.38
C LEU A 58 9.41 24.75 12.41
N GLY A 59 9.90 24.43 13.62
CA GLY A 59 9.10 23.91 14.73
C GLY A 59 8.26 24.94 15.49
N GLY A 60 8.49 26.24 15.34
CA GLY A 60 8.08 27.26 16.32
C GLY A 60 6.90 28.16 15.97
N THR A 61 6.50 28.35 14.71
CA THR A 61 5.40 29.24 14.36
C THR A 61 4.53 28.72 13.23
N HIS A 62 3.20 28.91 13.32
CA HIS A 62 2.21 28.43 12.35
C HIS A 62 2.46 28.91 10.91
N ALA A 63 2.90 30.15 10.72
CA ALA A 63 3.17 30.72 9.40
C ALA A 63 4.33 30.04 8.65
N ARG A 64 5.31 29.47 9.38
CA ARG A 64 6.49 28.81 8.81
C ARG A 64 6.23 27.35 8.43
N ARG A 65 5.27 26.70 9.09
CA ARG A 65 4.87 25.30 8.79
C ARG A 65 4.09 25.14 7.48
N SER A 66 3.57 26.23 6.92
CA SER A 66 2.79 26.20 5.67
C SER A 66 3.66 26.12 4.41
N HIS A 67 4.90 26.59 4.46
CA HIS A 67 5.74 26.71 3.26
C HIS A 67 6.41 25.39 2.85
N VAL A 68 6.69 24.49 3.80
CA VAL A 68 7.25 23.16 3.54
C VAL A 68 6.29 22.11 4.09
N VAL A 69 5.71 21.31 3.22
CA VAL A 69 4.74 20.29 3.62
C VAL A 69 5.25 18.91 3.19
N LEU A 70 5.29 17.99 4.14
CA LEU A 70 5.58 16.58 3.90
C LEU A 70 4.27 15.79 3.90
N VAL A 71 4.10 14.92 2.88
CA VAL A 71 3.09 13.87 2.88
C VAL A 71 3.81 12.53 2.90
N SER A 72 3.60 11.77 3.96
CA SER A 72 4.29 10.51 4.21
C SER A 72 3.32 9.33 4.36
N HIS A 73 3.84 8.12 4.16
CA HIS A 73 3.09 6.89 4.47
C HIS A 73 2.65 6.80 5.93
N ALA A 74 3.35 7.44 6.86
CA ALA A 74 2.94 7.49 8.26
C ALA A 74 1.66 8.29 8.44
N GLU A 75 1.51 9.42 7.72
CA GLU A 75 0.28 10.22 7.74
C GLU A 75 -0.89 9.49 7.07
N GLU A 76 -0.62 8.76 6.00
CA GLU A 76 -1.61 7.92 5.32
C GLU A 76 -2.15 6.82 6.26
N ARG A 77 -1.25 6.10 6.93
CA ARG A 77 -1.61 5.11 7.96
C ARG A 77 -2.33 5.73 9.14
N ALA A 78 -1.89 6.90 9.62
CA ALA A 78 -2.54 7.60 10.72
C ALA A 78 -3.97 8.04 10.36
N LEU A 79 -4.22 8.49 9.14
CA LEU A 79 -5.57 8.81 8.67
C LEU A 79 -6.44 7.55 8.60
N ALA A 80 -5.90 6.48 8.02
CA ALA A 80 -6.58 5.20 7.93
C ALA A 80 -6.89 4.61 9.33
N SER A 81 -5.92 4.63 10.26
CA SER A 81 -6.08 4.04 11.60
C SER A 81 -6.99 4.87 12.52
N ARG A 82 -6.96 6.21 12.43
CA ARG A 82 -7.86 7.07 13.22
C ARG A 82 -9.34 6.85 12.87
N HIS A 83 -9.60 6.39 11.65
CA HIS A 83 -10.96 6.18 11.13
C HIS A 83 -11.28 4.71 10.82
N ALA A 84 -10.31 3.81 10.97
CA ALA A 84 -10.53 2.38 10.99
C ALA A 84 -11.01 1.99 12.39
N GLY A 85 -12.31 2.09 12.64
CA GLY A 85 -12.92 1.27 13.67
C GLY A 85 -12.55 -0.20 13.42
N TYR A 86 -12.32 -0.96 14.46
CA TYR A 86 -11.97 -2.38 14.45
C TYR A 86 -12.63 -3.11 13.26
N HIS A 87 -11.89 -3.96 12.54
CA HIS A 87 -12.43 -4.73 11.41
C HIS A 87 -13.71 -5.53 11.75
N GLN A 88 -13.96 -5.82 13.01
CA GLN A 88 -15.24 -6.38 13.49
C GLN A 88 -16.40 -5.38 13.48
N SER A 89 -16.16 -4.07 13.57
CA SER A 89 -17.22 -3.05 13.53
C SER A 89 -17.69 -2.72 12.09
N ARG A 90 -17.03 -3.24 11.06
CA ARG A 90 -17.55 -3.18 9.67
C ARG A 90 -18.94 -3.82 9.52
N TRP A 91 -19.35 -4.62 10.48
CA TRP A 91 -20.61 -5.37 10.48
C TRP A 91 -21.70 -4.73 11.36
N ASN A 92 -21.35 -3.76 12.22
CA ASN A 92 -22.32 -3.03 13.05
C ASN A 92 -22.76 -1.77 12.30
N ALA A 93 -23.95 -1.83 11.68
CA ALA A 93 -24.51 -0.74 10.89
C ALA A 93 -24.62 0.60 11.66
N SER A 94 -24.79 0.56 13.00
CA SER A 94 -24.88 1.74 13.85
C SER A 94 -23.55 2.48 14.08
N GLU A 95 -22.39 1.80 14.03
CA GLU A 95 -21.07 2.43 14.10
C GLU A 95 -20.54 2.81 12.71
N ALA A 96 -21.17 2.27 11.66
CA ALA A 96 -20.81 2.57 10.27
C ALA A 96 -21.08 4.04 9.89
N GLU A 97 -21.92 4.76 10.60
CA GLU A 97 -22.24 6.16 10.35
C GLU A 97 -21.33 7.16 11.07
N GLN A 98 -20.42 6.70 11.94
CA GLN A 98 -19.50 7.58 12.65
C GLN A 98 -18.21 7.82 11.85
N GLY A 99 -17.72 9.06 11.85
CA GLY A 99 -16.49 9.50 11.20
C GLY A 99 -16.72 10.60 10.17
N PRO A 100 -15.69 11.42 9.91
CA PRO A 100 -15.80 12.57 9.01
C PRO A 100 -15.99 12.15 7.56
N ASN A 101 -16.66 13.02 6.79
CA ASN A 101 -16.67 12.95 5.35
C ASN A 101 -15.47 13.69 4.74
N VAL A 102 -15.27 13.54 3.43
CA VAL A 102 -14.15 14.18 2.71
C VAL A 102 -14.23 15.71 2.81
N ASP A 103 -15.43 16.29 2.72
CA ASP A 103 -15.66 17.72 2.77
C ASP A 103 -15.23 18.33 4.11
N GLU A 104 -15.55 17.66 5.22
CA GLU A 104 -15.15 18.05 6.58
C GLU A 104 -13.62 18.07 6.75
N LEU A 105 -12.90 17.13 6.11
CA LEU A 105 -11.45 17.09 6.15
C LEU A 105 -10.76 18.13 5.24
N LEU A 106 -11.50 18.75 4.30
CA LEU A 106 -11.02 19.81 3.42
C LEU A 106 -11.39 21.21 3.93
N THR A 107 -11.93 21.31 5.14
CA THR A 107 -12.15 22.61 5.79
C THR A 107 -10.84 23.19 6.31
N ARG A 108 -10.75 24.53 6.39
CA ARG A 108 -9.57 25.24 6.92
C ARG A 108 -9.20 24.73 8.31
N HIS A 109 -10.17 24.60 9.21
CA HIS A 109 -9.96 24.11 10.58
C HIS A 109 -9.29 22.71 10.59
N SER A 110 -9.73 21.81 9.73
CA SER A 110 -9.17 20.45 9.65
C SER A 110 -7.79 20.42 8.99
N VAL A 111 -7.55 21.24 7.95
CA VAL A 111 -6.30 21.28 7.19
C VAL A 111 -5.17 21.90 7.98
N GLU A 112 -5.43 23.01 8.68
CA GLU A 112 -4.44 23.75 9.46
C GLU A 112 -4.26 23.17 10.88
N ALA A 113 -5.10 22.17 11.27
CA ALA A 113 -5.15 21.60 12.62
C ALA A 113 -5.20 22.69 13.71
N ILE A 114 -6.08 23.68 13.48
CA ILE A 114 -6.23 24.84 14.36
C ILE A 114 -6.67 24.37 15.75
N ASN A 115 -5.85 24.68 16.75
CA ASN A 115 -6.23 24.49 18.14
C ASN A 115 -7.29 25.55 18.50
N PRO A 116 -8.52 25.16 18.92
CA PRO A 116 -9.57 26.13 19.23
C PRO A 116 -9.23 27.06 20.41
N PHE A 117 -8.15 26.79 21.13
CA PHE A 117 -7.66 27.63 22.25
C PHE A 117 -6.49 28.55 21.86
N GLU A 118 -6.00 28.52 20.62
CA GLU A 118 -4.99 29.43 20.11
C GLU A 118 -5.64 30.62 19.41
N VAL A 119 -5.26 31.85 19.82
CA VAL A 119 -5.63 33.08 19.11
C VAL A 119 -4.82 33.14 17.83
N LEU A 120 -5.48 32.92 16.71
CA LEU A 120 -4.83 32.99 15.40
C LEU A 120 -4.55 34.41 15.00
N PRO A 121 -3.42 34.72 14.38
CA PRO A 121 -3.23 36.01 13.70
C PRO A 121 -4.16 36.09 12.49
N GLU A 122 -4.58 37.29 12.23
CA GLU A 122 -5.64 37.81 11.39
C GLU A 122 -5.80 37.29 9.93
N PRO A 123 -6.90 37.65 9.26
CA PRO A 123 -7.59 36.86 8.19
C PRO A 123 -7.05 37.00 6.77
N GLU A 124 -5.83 37.44 6.51
CA GLU A 124 -5.28 37.50 5.15
C GLU A 124 -5.18 36.15 4.49
N ASP A 125 -4.93 35.07 5.27
CA ASP A 125 -4.84 33.72 4.78
C ASP A 125 -6.21 33.04 4.55
N ALA A 126 -7.27 33.50 5.17
CA ALA A 126 -8.60 32.87 5.02
C ALA A 126 -9.14 33.05 3.59
N SER A 127 -8.99 34.24 3.01
CA SER A 127 -9.44 34.50 1.64
C SER A 127 -8.65 33.68 0.61
N ALA A 128 -7.35 33.46 0.83
CA ALA A 128 -6.50 32.69 -0.04
C ALA A 128 -6.85 31.18 0.04
N PHE A 129 -7.18 30.67 1.23
CA PHE A 129 -7.64 29.31 1.42
C PHE A 129 -8.97 29.06 0.69
N GLU A 130 -9.97 29.94 0.90
CA GLU A 130 -11.30 29.79 0.29
C GLU A 130 -11.26 29.87 -1.25
N LYS A 131 -10.35 30.66 -1.81
CA LYS A 131 -10.14 30.70 -3.27
C LYS A 131 -9.49 29.41 -3.78
N ARG A 132 -8.50 28.87 -3.06
CA ARG A 132 -7.77 27.65 -3.42
C ARG A 132 -8.61 26.37 -3.30
N ARG A 133 -9.55 26.32 -2.35
CA ARG A 133 -10.32 25.14 -2.03
C ARG A 133 -11.07 24.56 -3.25
N PRO A 134 -11.86 25.32 -4.02
CA PRO A 134 -12.54 24.79 -5.20
C PRO A 134 -11.55 24.32 -6.28
N GLU A 135 -10.45 25.05 -6.49
CA GLU A 135 -9.42 24.69 -7.47
C GLU A 135 -8.75 23.36 -7.12
N VAL A 136 -8.47 23.13 -5.83
CA VAL A 136 -7.89 21.87 -5.34
C VAL A 136 -8.90 20.73 -5.44
N ILE A 137 -10.17 20.95 -5.09
CA ILE A 137 -11.21 19.93 -5.24
C ILE A 137 -11.34 19.48 -6.71
N ASP A 138 -11.27 20.41 -7.63
CA ASP A 138 -11.33 20.13 -9.07
C ASP A 138 -10.05 19.42 -9.56
N LEU A 139 -8.86 19.93 -9.21
CA LEU A 139 -7.57 19.34 -9.55
C LEU A 139 -7.46 17.85 -9.16
N PHE A 140 -7.91 17.52 -7.95
CA PHE A 140 -7.88 16.15 -7.43
C PHE A 140 -9.15 15.35 -7.76
N ARG A 141 -10.11 15.93 -8.48
CA ARG A 141 -11.41 15.32 -8.84
C ARG A 141 -12.16 14.76 -7.63
N LEU A 142 -12.20 15.54 -6.54
CA LEU A 142 -12.81 15.11 -5.28
C LEU A 142 -14.32 15.41 -5.21
N SER A 143 -14.90 16.16 -6.13
CA SER A 143 -16.32 16.56 -6.13
C SER A 143 -17.29 15.38 -5.88
N PRO A 144 -17.16 14.21 -6.53
CA PRO A 144 -18.07 13.09 -6.29
C PRO A 144 -17.82 12.40 -4.94
N LEU A 145 -16.70 12.68 -4.29
CA LEU A 145 -16.28 12.05 -3.03
C LEU A 145 -16.61 12.89 -1.79
N LEU A 146 -16.97 14.17 -1.93
CA LEU A 146 -17.11 15.11 -0.82
C LEU A 146 -18.02 14.59 0.30
N ARG A 147 -19.14 13.97 -0.06
CA ARG A 147 -20.11 13.41 0.91
C ARG A 147 -19.77 12.00 1.38
N ARG A 148 -18.74 11.36 0.78
CA ARG A 148 -18.34 10.01 1.15
C ARG A 148 -17.54 10.03 2.46
N ARG A 149 -17.77 9.05 3.32
CA ARG A 149 -17.01 8.87 4.56
C ARG A 149 -15.58 8.41 4.24
N VAL A 150 -14.60 8.95 4.95
CA VAL A 150 -13.16 8.68 4.72
C VAL A 150 -12.83 7.18 4.79
N LYS A 151 -13.47 6.45 5.70
CA LYS A 151 -13.30 4.99 5.83
C LYS A 151 -13.77 4.17 4.60
N HIS A 152 -14.54 4.76 3.71
CA HIS A 152 -15.03 4.11 2.49
C HIS A 152 -14.23 4.52 1.25
N LEU A 153 -13.17 5.29 1.41
CA LEU A 153 -12.28 5.64 0.33
C LEU A 153 -11.36 4.48 -0.02
N SER A 154 -11.08 4.32 -1.31
CA SER A 154 -9.99 3.47 -1.77
C SER A 154 -8.63 4.04 -1.36
N HIS A 155 -7.57 3.24 -1.46
CA HIS A 155 -6.21 3.69 -1.18
C HIS A 155 -5.79 4.89 -2.04
N GLY A 156 -6.09 4.85 -3.35
CA GLY A 156 -5.84 5.96 -4.27
C GLY A 156 -6.64 7.22 -3.92
N GLU A 157 -7.94 7.08 -3.57
CA GLU A 157 -8.79 8.20 -3.14
C GLU A 157 -8.30 8.81 -1.82
N THR A 158 -7.88 7.98 -0.86
CA THR A 158 -7.27 8.43 0.41
C THR A 158 -6.00 9.23 0.15
N ARG A 159 -5.14 8.77 -0.77
CA ARG A 159 -3.92 9.48 -1.15
C ARG A 159 -4.20 10.81 -1.83
N LYS A 160 -5.19 10.86 -2.75
CA LYS A 160 -5.65 12.12 -3.35
C LYS A 160 -6.15 13.11 -2.29
N LEU A 161 -6.92 12.66 -1.31
CA LEU A 161 -7.40 13.48 -0.20
C LEU A 161 -6.23 14.05 0.64
N LEU A 162 -5.24 13.23 0.98
CA LEU A 162 -4.06 13.69 1.75
C LEU A 162 -3.24 14.73 0.99
N LEU A 163 -3.03 14.50 -0.32
CA LEU A 163 -2.34 15.47 -1.17
C LEU A 163 -3.13 16.77 -1.33
N ALA A 164 -4.44 16.68 -1.52
CA ALA A 164 -5.32 17.85 -1.57
C ALA A 164 -5.21 18.68 -0.27
N ARG A 165 -5.23 18.05 0.89
CA ARG A 165 -5.02 18.70 2.19
C ARG A 165 -3.66 19.39 2.30
N ALA A 166 -2.61 18.75 1.76
CA ALA A 166 -1.26 19.32 1.73
C ALA A 166 -1.20 20.56 0.83
N VAL A 167 -1.81 20.49 -0.37
CA VAL A 167 -1.85 21.59 -1.35
C VAL A 167 -2.70 22.76 -0.85
N LEU A 168 -3.78 22.50 -0.10
CA LEU A 168 -4.61 23.53 0.51
C LEU A 168 -3.82 24.45 1.47
N ARG A 169 -2.73 23.96 2.06
CA ARG A 169 -1.83 24.78 2.88
C ARG A 169 -1.00 25.79 2.08
N GLY A 170 -0.99 25.70 0.74
CA GLY A 170 -0.22 26.57 -0.14
C GLY A 170 1.29 26.39 -0.02
N PRO A 171 1.82 25.15 -0.08
CA PRO A 171 3.24 24.92 0.10
C PRO A 171 4.06 25.51 -1.05
N ARG A 172 5.22 26.08 -0.74
CA ARG A 172 6.26 26.41 -1.73
C ARG A 172 7.13 25.19 -2.06
N LEU A 173 7.35 24.34 -1.05
CA LEU A 173 8.03 23.06 -1.18
C LEU A 173 7.11 21.93 -0.70
N LEU A 174 6.75 21.04 -1.59
CA LEU A 174 5.95 19.86 -1.30
C LEU A 174 6.83 18.62 -1.39
N VAL A 175 7.01 17.97 -0.25
CA VAL A 175 7.81 16.74 -0.14
C VAL A 175 6.87 15.55 -0.05
N LEU A 176 7.02 14.59 -0.95
CA LEU A 176 6.13 13.43 -1.09
C LEU A 176 6.91 12.13 -0.94
N ASP A 177 6.58 11.37 0.08
CA ASP A 177 7.23 10.07 0.31
C ASP A 177 6.49 8.97 -0.45
N ASN A 178 7.08 8.53 -1.57
CA ASN A 178 6.58 7.50 -2.48
C ASN A 178 5.12 7.73 -2.97
N PRO A 179 4.83 8.87 -3.62
CA PRO A 179 3.46 9.25 -3.97
C PRO A 179 2.81 8.32 -5.01
N LEU A 180 3.59 7.59 -5.81
CA LEU A 180 3.11 6.71 -6.88
C LEU A 180 3.16 5.22 -6.51
N GLY A 181 3.77 4.87 -5.37
CA GLY A 181 3.88 3.48 -4.93
C GLY A 181 2.52 2.86 -4.61
N GLY A 182 2.27 1.64 -5.10
CA GLY A 182 1.02 0.91 -4.85
C GLY A 182 -0.23 1.46 -5.54
N LEU A 183 -0.08 2.38 -6.50
CA LEU A 183 -1.17 2.82 -7.37
C LEU A 183 -1.23 1.95 -8.63
N ASP A 184 -2.44 1.58 -9.04
CA ASP A 184 -2.67 0.96 -10.35
C ASP A 184 -2.34 1.93 -11.51
N VAL A 185 -2.29 1.42 -12.73
CA VAL A 185 -1.87 2.17 -13.93
C VAL A 185 -2.72 3.44 -14.12
N VAL A 186 -4.04 3.36 -13.91
CA VAL A 186 -4.97 4.48 -14.11
C VAL A 186 -4.75 5.54 -13.03
N SER A 187 -4.78 5.13 -11.76
CA SER A 187 -4.57 6.02 -10.61
C SER A 187 -3.17 6.65 -10.64
N ARG A 188 -2.16 5.92 -11.11
CA ARG A 188 -0.79 6.42 -11.29
C ARG A 188 -0.74 7.50 -12.35
N SER A 189 -1.35 7.28 -13.53
CA SER A 189 -1.42 8.28 -14.61
C SER A 189 -2.13 9.55 -14.17
N GLU A 190 -3.26 9.42 -13.45
CA GLU A 190 -3.96 10.58 -12.89
C GLU A 190 -3.09 11.36 -11.89
N MET A 191 -2.40 10.65 -11.00
CA MET A 191 -1.52 11.27 -10.00
C MET A 191 -0.34 11.98 -10.66
N GLN A 192 0.26 11.40 -11.70
CA GLN A 192 1.30 12.04 -12.50
C GLN A 192 0.80 13.35 -13.11
N GLY A 193 -0.40 13.35 -13.71
CA GLY A 193 -1.03 14.58 -14.24
C GLY A 193 -1.23 15.67 -13.19
N ILE A 194 -1.60 15.28 -11.97
CA ILE A 194 -1.74 16.21 -10.83
C ILE A 194 -0.37 16.81 -10.45
N LEU A 195 0.66 15.96 -10.32
CA LEU A 195 2.01 16.42 -9.99
C LEU A 195 2.57 17.36 -11.05
N ASP A 196 2.31 17.08 -12.34
CA ASP A 196 2.71 17.96 -13.47
C ASP A 196 2.01 19.34 -13.37
N GLN A 197 0.74 19.38 -12.98
CA GLN A 197 0.02 20.65 -12.81
C GLN A 197 0.53 21.43 -11.61
N LEU A 198 0.83 20.78 -10.49
CA LEU A 198 1.42 21.42 -9.32
C LEU A 198 2.81 22.00 -9.61
N ALA A 199 3.64 21.27 -10.36
CA ALA A 199 4.96 21.74 -10.80
C ALA A 199 4.86 23.00 -11.67
N ARG A 200 3.93 23.02 -12.64
CA ARG A 200 3.67 24.20 -13.49
C ARG A 200 3.10 25.38 -12.68
N GLY A 201 2.37 25.11 -11.61
CA GLY A 201 1.84 26.11 -10.69
C GLY A 201 2.88 26.77 -9.78
N GLY A 202 4.17 26.41 -9.92
CA GLY A 202 5.29 27.02 -9.19
C GLY A 202 5.61 26.38 -7.85
N THR A 203 4.93 25.28 -7.47
CA THR A 203 5.27 24.50 -6.29
C THR A 203 6.51 23.65 -6.57
N VAL A 204 7.56 23.80 -5.77
CA VAL A 204 8.73 22.93 -5.85
C VAL A 204 8.37 21.54 -5.32
N LEU A 205 8.64 20.50 -6.10
CA LEU A 205 8.34 19.12 -5.73
C LEU A 205 9.62 18.37 -5.40
N VAL A 206 9.61 17.67 -4.26
CA VAL A 206 10.59 16.64 -3.92
C VAL A 206 9.85 15.34 -3.66
N ILE A 207 10.14 14.31 -4.43
CA ILE A 207 9.50 13.01 -4.25
C ILE A 207 10.54 11.95 -3.89
N THR A 208 10.14 10.90 -3.17
CA THR A 208 10.95 9.69 -3.04
C THR A 208 10.39 8.61 -3.96
N ALA A 209 11.27 7.81 -4.56
CA ALA A 209 10.91 6.69 -5.41
C ALA A 209 11.85 5.50 -5.15
N ALA A 210 11.33 4.28 -5.26
CA ALA A 210 12.12 3.07 -5.16
C ALA A 210 12.58 2.57 -6.55
N ARG A 211 11.83 2.91 -7.60
CA ARG A 211 12.05 2.49 -8.99
C ARG A 211 12.04 3.70 -9.93
N LYS A 212 12.76 3.62 -11.05
CA LYS A 212 12.79 4.70 -12.06
C LYS A 212 11.42 4.96 -12.69
N GLU A 213 10.62 3.91 -12.85
CA GLU A 213 9.28 3.94 -13.45
C GLU A 213 8.26 4.71 -12.57
N GLU A 214 8.63 4.95 -11.31
CA GLU A 214 7.84 5.74 -10.37
C GLU A 214 8.17 7.24 -10.40
N ILE A 215 9.10 7.68 -11.27
CA ILE A 215 9.50 9.08 -11.38
C ILE A 215 8.59 9.81 -12.37
N PRO A 216 7.81 10.84 -11.94
CA PRO A 216 7.00 11.64 -12.85
C PRO A 216 7.84 12.40 -13.87
N ALA A 217 7.25 12.68 -15.03
CA ALA A 217 7.91 13.39 -16.11
C ALA A 217 8.30 14.85 -15.78
N CYS A 218 7.60 15.46 -14.80
CA CYS A 218 7.91 16.83 -14.35
C CYS A 218 9.20 16.93 -13.51
N MET A 219 9.82 15.81 -13.12
CA MET A 219 11.07 15.85 -12.35
C MET A 219 12.22 16.32 -13.22
N THR A 220 12.93 17.33 -12.75
CA THR A 220 14.07 17.95 -13.46
C THR A 220 15.42 17.35 -13.02
N HIS A 221 15.45 16.80 -11.80
CA HIS A 221 16.67 16.27 -11.18
C HIS A 221 16.42 14.96 -10.45
N ILE A 222 17.44 14.13 -10.37
CA ILE A 222 17.45 12.87 -9.60
C ILE A 222 18.59 12.92 -8.60
N LEU A 223 18.27 12.69 -7.34
CA LEU A 223 19.21 12.46 -6.25
C LEU A 223 19.26 10.97 -5.95
N ARG A 224 20.39 10.31 -6.25
CA ARG A 224 20.56 8.89 -5.95
C ARG A 224 21.07 8.73 -4.52
N VAL A 225 20.42 7.87 -3.77
CA VAL A 225 20.73 7.59 -2.36
C VAL A 225 20.92 6.10 -2.15
N ASP A 226 22.02 5.73 -1.50
CA ASP A 226 22.29 4.37 -1.06
C ASP A 226 23.00 4.37 0.30
N GLY A 227 22.62 3.47 1.20
CA GLY A 227 23.20 3.33 2.53
C GLY A 227 23.29 4.64 3.33
N CYS A 228 22.26 5.50 3.26
CA CYS A 228 22.21 6.84 3.86
C CYS A 228 23.33 7.78 3.35
N ARG A 229 23.71 7.67 2.10
CA ARG A 229 24.64 8.57 1.41
C ARG A 229 24.05 9.01 0.08
N VAL A 230 24.30 10.25 -0.28
CA VAL A 230 24.06 10.74 -1.65
C VAL A 230 25.20 10.22 -2.52
N VAL A 231 24.86 9.39 -3.49
CA VAL A 231 25.86 8.77 -4.40
C VAL A 231 25.97 9.48 -5.73
N ALA A 232 24.89 10.15 -6.18
CA ALA A 232 24.88 10.96 -7.41
C ALA A 232 23.78 12.02 -7.38
N GLN A 233 24.03 13.11 -8.11
CA GLN A 233 23.05 14.15 -8.44
C GLN A 233 23.04 14.31 -9.95
N GLU A 234 21.91 14.08 -10.58
CA GLU A 234 21.76 14.04 -12.04
C GLU A 234 20.66 15.01 -12.47
N ARG A 235 20.91 15.77 -13.53
CA ARG A 235 19.84 16.54 -14.20
C ARG A 235 19.16 15.63 -15.21
N VAL A 236 17.83 15.58 -15.17
CA VAL A 236 17.05 14.88 -16.20
C VAL A 236 17.08 15.72 -17.47
N THR A 237 17.86 15.31 -18.47
CA THR A 237 17.79 15.89 -19.82
C THR A 237 16.55 15.32 -20.51
N VAL A 238 15.68 16.20 -21.01
CA VAL A 238 14.54 15.84 -21.88
C VAL A 238 15.12 15.17 -23.13
N GLY A 239 15.07 13.84 -23.18
CA GLY A 239 15.72 13.05 -24.25
C GLY A 239 16.35 11.74 -23.78
N MET A 240 16.49 11.53 -22.47
CA MET A 240 16.65 10.16 -21.97
C MET A 240 15.29 9.49 -22.13
N ASP A 241 15.22 8.64 -23.12
CA ASP A 241 14.11 7.73 -23.37
C ASP A 241 13.40 7.42 -22.06
N ALA A 242 12.14 7.81 -21.95
CA ALA A 242 11.20 6.97 -21.26
C ALA A 242 11.42 5.60 -21.90
N GLY A 243 12.42 4.89 -21.38
CA GLY A 243 12.82 3.61 -21.89
C GLY A 243 11.54 2.84 -22.00
N SER A 244 11.10 2.70 -23.23
CA SER A 244 10.12 1.67 -23.55
C SER A 244 10.65 0.49 -22.78
N PRO A 245 9.90 -0.09 -21.83
CA PRO A 245 10.41 -1.22 -21.10
C PRO A 245 11.00 -2.09 -22.15
N GLU A 246 12.35 -2.29 -22.10
CA GLU A 246 12.90 -3.39 -22.85
C GLU A 246 11.99 -4.54 -22.48
N ARG A 247 11.07 -4.83 -23.38
CA ARG A 247 10.34 -6.05 -23.36
C ARG A 247 11.45 -7.10 -23.42
N ARG A 248 11.96 -7.48 -22.25
CA ARG A 248 12.51 -8.82 -22.12
C ARG A 248 11.41 -9.66 -22.75
N PRO A 249 11.70 -10.41 -23.80
CA PRO A 249 10.69 -11.26 -24.38
C PRO A 249 10.19 -12.09 -23.19
N SER A 250 9.04 -11.71 -22.67
CA SER A 250 8.29 -12.61 -21.84
C SER A 250 8.12 -13.79 -22.77
N SER A 251 8.89 -14.83 -22.53
CA SER A 251 8.51 -16.13 -23.07
C SER A 251 7.02 -16.18 -22.80
N SER A 252 6.23 -16.11 -23.88
CA SER A 252 4.77 -16.11 -23.82
C SER A 252 4.35 -17.42 -23.20
N ARG A 253 4.48 -17.49 -21.88
CA ARG A 253 3.92 -18.54 -21.06
C ARG A 253 2.42 -18.44 -21.28
N ARG A 254 1.85 -19.35 -22.03
CA ARG A 254 0.41 -19.49 -22.15
C ARG A 254 -0.09 -19.89 -20.76
N LEU A 255 -0.39 -18.89 -19.94
CA LEU A 255 -1.07 -19.11 -18.67
C LEU A 255 -2.48 -19.58 -19.02
N ALA A 256 -2.87 -20.74 -18.51
CA ALA A 256 -4.19 -21.30 -18.79
C ALA A 256 -5.26 -20.43 -18.15
N THR A 257 -6.19 -19.93 -18.96
CA THR A 257 -7.37 -19.17 -18.51
C THR A 257 -8.58 -20.13 -18.34
N THR A 258 -8.36 -21.45 -18.45
CA THR A 258 -9.44 -22.44 -18.53
C THR A 258 -9.81 -22.92 -17.13
N ILE A 259 -11.07 -22.72 -16.75
CA ILE A 259 -11.69 -23.38 -15.59
C ILE A 259 -11.88 -24.84 -15.99
N SER A 260 -10.94 -25.71 -15.67
CA SER A 260 -11.10 -27.15 -15.85
C SER A 260 -11.93 -27.71 -14.69
N VAL A 261 -13.18 -28.09 -14.98
CA VAL A 261 -13.97 -28.91 -14.07
C VAL A 261 -13.45 -30.36 -14.23
N GLY A 262 -12.29 -30.61 -13.63
CA GLY A 262 -11.68 -31.95 -13.58
C GLY A 262 -12.00 -32.64 -12.25
N ALA A 263 -11.82 -33.96 -12.20
CA ALA A 263 -12.13 -34.84 -11.06
C ALA A 263 -11.18 -34.68 -9.84
N SER A 264 -10.39 -33.60 -9.75
CA SER A 264 -9.56 -33.24 -8.59
C SER A 264 -10.40 -32.53 -7.53
N GLU A 265 -10.05 -32.68 -6.27
CA GLU A 265 -10.75 -32.09 -5.13
C GLU A 265 -10.58 -30.56 -5.16
N ALA A 266 -11.66 -29.84 -5.49
CA ALA A 266 -11.66 -28.37 -5.50
C ALA A 266 -11.58 -27.85 -4.06
N ILE A 267 -10.57 -27.00 -3.78
CA ILE A 267 -10.42 -26.32 -2.49
C ILE A 267 -11.22 -25.02 -2.43
N VAL A 268 -11.47 -24.41 -3.58
CA VAL A 268 -12.34 -23.25 -3.76
C VAL A 268 -13.29 -23.51 -4.90
N GLU A 269 -14.58 -23.27 -4.71
CA GLU A 269 -15.59 -23.30 -5.77
C GLU A 269 -16.60 -22.18 -5.57
N MET A 270 -16.76 -21.35 -6.58
CA MET A 270 -17.73 -20.26 -6.65
C MET A 270 -18.56 -20.43 -7.92
N ARG A 271 -19.89 -20.42 -7.80
CA ARG A 271 -20.79 -20.54 -8.94
C ARG A 271 -21.76 -19.36 -8.96
N SER A 272 -21.71 -18.57 -10.02
CA SER A 272 -22.56 -17.39 -10.26
C SER A 272 -22.66 -16.46 -9.05
N VAL A 273 -21.52 -16.22 -8.38
CA VAL A 273 -21.46 -15.43 -7.15
C VAL A 273 -21.67 -13.97 -7.45
N THR A 274 -22.67 -13.35 -6.78
CA THR A 274 -22.97 -11.93 -6.89
C THR A 274 -22.91 -11.28 -5.51
N VAL A 275 -22.14 -10.19 -5.39
CA VAL A 275 -21.97 -9.40 -4.15
C VAL A 275 -22.40 -7.97 -4.39
N ARG A 276 -23.23 -7.43 -3.50
CA ARG A 276 -23.77 -6.07 -3.57
C ARG A 276 -23.59 -5.32 -2.26
N TYR A 277 -23.37 -4.02 -2.37
CA TYR A 277 -23.44 -3.09 -1.23
C TYR A 277 -24.38 -1.95 -1.60
N GLY A 278 -25.57 -1.95 -0.98
CA GLY A 278 -26.68 -1.09 -1.39
C GLY A 278 -27.07 -1.38 -2.84
N GLU A 279 -27.16 -0.36 -3.68
CA GLU A 279 -27.46 -0.49 -5.11
C GLU A 279 -26.23 -0.88 -5.97
N THR A 280 -25.03 -0.85 -5.41
CA THR A 280 -23.81 -1.10 -6.17
C THR A 280 -23.48 -2.58 -6.21
N VAL A 281 -23.39 -3.17 -7.40
CA VAL A 281 -22.89 -4.52 -7.64
C VAL A 281 -21.36 -4.46 -7.71
N ILE A 282 -20.68 -5.22 -6.85
CA ILE A 282 -19.22 -5.29 -6.82
C ILE A 282 -18.70 -6.55 -7.51
N LEU A 283 -19.40 -7.67 -7.37
CA LEU A 283 -19.12 -8.90 -8.12
C LEU A 283 -20.42 -9.32 -8.79
N ASP A 284 -20.38 -9.64 -10.08
CA ASP A 284 -21.57 -10.09 -10.82
C ASP A 284 -21.31 -11.45 -11.47
N ARG A 285 -22.05 -12.46 -11.00
CA ARG A 285 -22.09 -13.84 -11.50
C ARG A 285 -20.70 -14.46 -11.70
N VAL A 286 -19.78 -14.22 -10.76
CA VAL A 286 -18.43 -14.73 -10.82
C VAL A 286 -18.41 -16.25 -10.66
N ASN A 287 -17.75 -16.94 -11.60
CA ASN A 287 -17.49 -18.37 -11.56
C ASN A 287 -15.97 -18.57 -11.39
N PHE A 288 -15.55 -19.22 -10.32
CA PHE A 288 -14.14 -19.43 -10.03
C PHE A 288 -13.92 -20.74 -9.27
N ALA A 289 -12.95 -21.52 -9.69
CA ALA A 289 -12.58 -22.75 -8.99
C ALA A 289 -11.05 -22.87 -8.92
N VAL A 290 -10.55 -23.35 -7.77
CA VAL A 290 -9.15 -23.67 -7.53
C VAL A 290 -9.07 -25.13 -7.10
N GLN A 291 -8.32 -25.94 -7.86
CA GLN A 291 -8.04 -27.32 -7.49
C GLN A 291 -6.84 -27.38 -6.53
N LYS A 292 -6.78 -28.45 -5.74
CA LYS A 292 -5.64 -28.67 -4.84
C LYS A 292 -4.33 -28.75 -5.64
N GLY A 293 -3.35 -27.96 -5.22
CA GLY A 293 -2.04 -27.87 -5.89
C GLY A 293 -1.98 -26.86 -7.04
N GLU A 294 -3.08 -26.23 -7.44
CA GLU A 294 -3.04 -25.15 -8.43
C GLU A 294 -2.55 -23.82 -7.81
N HIS A 295 -1.86 -23.05 -8.63
CA HIS A 295 -1.36 -21.72 -8.28
C HIS A 295 -1.90 -20.67 -9.24
N TRP A 296 -2.66 -19.72 -8.71
CA TRP A 296 -3.41 -18.74 -9.47
C TRP A 296 -2.89 -17.31 -9.22
N ALA A 297 -2.82 -16.52 -10.29
CA ALA A 297 -2.74 -15.06 -10.16
C ALA A 297 -4.13 -14.45 -10.31
N LEU A 298 -4.52 -13.58 -9.38
CA LEU A 298 -5.71 -12.75 -9.48
C LEU A 298 -5.28 -11.34 -9.88
N LEU A 299 -5.59 -10.95 -11.10
CA LEU A 299 -5.23 -9.67 -11.70
C LEU A 299 -6.45 -8.76 -11.86
N GLY A 300 -6.24 -7.48 -11.88
CA GLY A 300 -7.26 -6.46 -12.16
C GLY A 300 -6.91 -5.11 -11.55
N PRO A 301 -7.51 -4.02 -12.05
CA PRO A 301 -7.30 -2.68 -11.51
C PRO A 301 -7.83 -2.54 -10.07
N ASN A 302 -7.47 -1.45 -9.41
CA ASN A 302 -8.05 -1.13 -8.12
C ASN A 302 -9.56 -0.85 -8.29
N GLY A 303 -10.37 -1.35 -7.34
CA GLY A 303 -11.82 -1.29 -7.45
C GLY A 303 -12.48 -2.38 -8.30
N ALA A 304 -11.72 -3.26 -8.95
CA ALA A 304 -12.27 -4.36 -9.74
C ALA A 304 -13.04 -5.42 -8.93
N GLY A 305 -12.99 -5.36 -7.59
CA GLY A 305 -13.66 -6.34 -6.72
C GLY A 305 -12.72 -7.42 -6.15
N LYS A 306 -11.39 -7.32 -6.36
CA LYS A 306 -10.40 -8.31 -5.86
C LYS A 306 -10.52 -8.54 -4.36
N SER A 307 -10.51 -7.48 -3.56
CA SER A 307 -10.63 -7.57 -2.08
C SER A 307 -12.00 -8.13 -1.65
N THR A 308 -13.06 -7.86 -2.41
CA THR A 308 -14.38 -8.46 -2.15
C THR A 308 -14.38 -9.95 -2.43
N LEU A 309 -13.75 -10.38 -3.51
CA LEU A 309 -13.58 -11.81 -3.82
C LEU A 309 -12.72 -12.48 -2.74
N LEU A 310 -11.61 -11.87 -2.32
CA LEU A 310 -10.79 -12.39 -1.22
C LEU A 310 -11.56 -12.50 0.10
N SER A 311 -12.42 -11.53 0.42
CA SER A 311 -13.24 -11.56 1.65
C SER A 311 -14.20 -12.75 1.71
N LEU A 312 -14.68 -13.24 0.55
CA LEU A 312 -15.46 -14.47 0.47
C LEU A 312 -14.59 -15.70 0.76
N LEU A 313 -13.36 -15.75 0.23
CA LEU A 313 -12.41 -16.84 0.46
C LEU A 313 -11.91 -16.89 1.91
N LEU A 314 -11.66 -15.72 2.52
CA LEU A 314 -11.22 -15.58 3.90
C LEU A 314 -12.35 -15.82 4.92
N ALA A 315 -13.55 -16.15 4.44
CA ALA A 315 -14.75 -16.34 5.24
C ALA A 315 -15.17 -15.11 6.08
N ASP A 316 -14.75 -13.90 5.63
CA ASP A 316 -15.05 -12.62 6.30
C ASP A 316 -16.30 -11.93 5.74
N ASN A 317 -16.82 -12.36 4.59
CA ASN A 317 -17.97 -11.75 3.94
C ASN A 317 -19.25 -12.57 4.18
N PRO A 318 -20.27 -12.02 4.88
CA PRO A 318 -21.51 -12.76 5.16
C PRO A 318 -22.33 -13.05 3.91
N GLN A 319 -22.14 -12.34 2.80
CA GLN A 319 -22.82 -12.67 1.55
C GLN A 319 -22.38 -14.01 0.96
N ALA A 320 -21.30 -14.63 1.48
CA ALA A 320 -20.94 -16.00 1.15
C ALA A 320 -22.05 -17.00 1.47
N TYR A 321 -22.86 -16.73 2.52
CA TYR A 321 -24.00 -17.58 2.90
C TYR A 321 -25.20 -17.51 1.94
N ALA A 322 -25.34 -16.40 1.23
CA ALA A 322 -26.40 -16.17 0.24
C ALA A 322 -25.97 -16.63 -1.17
N ASN A 323 -24.74 -17.05 -1.35
CA ASN A 323 -24.14 -17.42 -2.63
C ASN A 323 -23.68 -18.88 -2.64
N GLN A 324 -23.44 -19.41 -3.83
CA GLN A 324 -22.85 -20.76 -3.99
C GLN A 324 -21.33 -20.68 -3.86
N VAL A 325 -20.84 -20.63 -2.62
CA VAL A 325 -19.42 -20.63 -2.28
C VAL A 325 -19.10 -21.89 -1.49
N ARG A 326 -18.19 -22.70 -2.00
CA ARG A 326 -17.64 -23.87 -1.30
C ARG A 326 -16.16 -23.65 -1.02
N LEU A 327 -15.75 -23.93 0.19
CA LEU A 327 -14.36 -23.92 0.61
C LEU A 327 -14.00 -25.29 1.17
N PHE A 328 -12.93 -25.86 0.64
CA PHE A 328 -12.46 -27.19 1.07
C PHE A 328 -13.55 -28.29 0.99
N GLY A 329 -14.35 -28.24 -0.08
CA GLY A 329 -15.42 -29.20 -0.35
C GLY A 329 -16.75 -28.92 0.38
N LYS A 330 -16.80 -27.96 1.33
CA LYS A 330 -18.01 -27.66 2.12
C LYS A 330 -18.67 -26.37 1.66
N GLN A 331 -20.00 -26.41 1.48
CA GLN A 331 -20.81 -25.21 1.19
C GLN A 331 -20.78 -24.27 2.39
N ARG A 332 -20.62 -22.95 2.15
CA ARG A 332 -20.70 -21.97 3.24
C ARG A 332 -22.07 -22.00 3.90
N GLY A 333 -22.09 -22.12 5.24
CA GLY A 333 -23.32 -22.25 6.02
C GLY A 333 -23.81 -23.68 6.26
N SER A 334 -23.03 -24.70 5.90
CA SER A 334 -23.39 -26.11 6.15
C SER A 334 -23.02 -26.61 7.54
N GLY A 335 -22.65 -25.68 8.46
CA GLY A 335 -22.35 -26.00 9.86
C GLY A 335 -20.86 -25.99 10.22
N GLU A 336 -19.99 -25.63 9.27
CA GLU A 336 -18.56 -25.45 9.57
C GLU A 336 -18.30 -24.14 10.35
N SER A 337 -17.30 -24.19 11.24
CA SER A 337 -16.83 -23.00 11.94
C SER A 337 -15.98 -22.12 11.02
N ILE A 338 -16.11 -20.81 11.14
CA ILE A 338 -15.22 -19.83 10.46
C ILE A 338 -13.76 -20.10 10.85
N TRP A 339 -13.51 -20.51 12.08
CA TRP A 339 -12.18 -20.79 12.60
C TRP A 339 -11.55 -22.02 11.96
N ASP A 340 -12.36 -23.06 11.66
CA ASP A 340 -11.88 -24.26 10.96
C ASP A 340 -11.42 -23.93 9.54
N ILE A 341 -12.11 -23.01 8.88
CA ILE A 341 -11.72 -22.52 7.55
C ILE A 341 -10.45 -21.67 7.65
N LYS A 342 -10.41 -20.71 8.57
CA LYS A 342 -9.26 -19.81 8.76
C LYS A 342 -7.99 -20.57 9.16
N ALA A 343 -8.10 -21.66 9.89
CA ALA A 343 -6.96 -22.51 10.25
C ALA A 343 -6.30 -23.19 9.02
N ARG A 344 -7.03 -23.35 7.93
CA ARG A 344 -6.55 -23.94 6.66
C ARG A 344 -6.04 -22.92 5.66
N ILE A 345 -6.20 -21.61 5.94
CA ILE A 345 -5.83 -20.51 5.07
C ILE A 345 -4.70 -19.69 5.70
N GLY A 346 -3.59 -19.57 4.98
CA GLY A 346 -2.57 -18.57 5.25
C GLY A 346 -2.90 -17.29 4.49
N TRP A 347 -2.84 -16.14 5.17
CA TRP A 347 -3.12 -14.87 4.53
C TRP A 347 -2.05 -13.84 4.81
N VAL A 348 -1.59 -13.18 3.73
CA VAL A 348 -0.64 -12.07 3.76
C VAL A 348 -1.27 -10.88 3.03
N ALA A 349 -1.33 -9.75 3.70
CA ALA A 349 -1.71 -8.47 3.13
C ALA A 349 -0.86 -7.35 3.75
N PRO A 350 -0.55 -6.27 3.00
CA PRO A 350 0.23 -5.13 3.51
C PRO A 350 -0.33 -4.53 4.79
N GLU A 351 -1.64 -4.45 4.88
CA GLU A 351 -2.37 -3.84 5.99
C GLU A 351 -2.19 -4.59 7.32
N LEU A 352 -1.85 -5.88 7.28
CA LEU A 352 -1.64 -6.67 8.49
C LEU A 352 -0.53 -6.09 9.38
N LEU A 353 0.48 -5.46 8.79
CA LEU A 353 1.56 -4.84 9.58
C LEU A 353 1.06 -3.73 10.52
N ALA A 354 0.01 -3.01 10.13
CA ALA A 354 -0.55 -1.94 10.95
C ALA A 354 -1.22 -2.44 12.25
N HIS A 355 -1.54 -3.72 12.33
CA HIS A 355 -2.19 -4.33 13.48
C HIS A 355 -1.22 -4.89 14.50
N TYR A 356 0.08 -4.97 14.17
CA TYR A 356 1.10 -5.42 15.11
C TYR A 356 1.77 -4.24 15.79
N PRO A 357 1.92 -4.26 17.14
CA PRO A 357 2.74 -3.27 17.82
C PRO A 357 4.17 -3.27 17.25
N PRO A 358 4.74 -2.10 16.96
CA PRO A 358 6.07 -2.01 16.35
C PRO A 358 7.18 -2.69 17.14
N SER A 359 7.02 -2.78 18.46
CA SER A 359 7.97 -3.40 19.41
C SER A 359 7.89 -4.92 19.49
N TRP A 360 6.92 -5.55 18.80
CA TRP A 360 6.79 -7.00 18.84
C TRP A 360 7.95 -7.70 18.14
N ARG A 361 8.42 -8.81 18.73
CA ARG A 361 9.48 -9.62 18.12
C ARG A 361 8.94 -10.34 16.88
N CYS A 362 9.79 -10.52 15.89
CA CYS A 362 9.43 -11.22 14.65
C CYS A 362 8.88 -12.62 14.93
N LEU A 363 9.48 -13.34 15.88
CA LEU A 363 9.03 -14.67 16.26
C LEU A 363 7.61 -14.65 16.82
N ASP A 364 7.24 -13.67 17.66
CA ASP A 364 5.89 -13.58 18.23
C ASP A 364 4.84 -13.30 17.16
N VAL A 365 5.19 -12.49 16.15
CA VAL A 365 4.35 -12.27 14.96
C VAL A 365 4.15 -13.57 14.20
N VAL A 366 5.19 -14.35 13.96
CA VAL A 366 5.11 -15.63 13.25
C VAL A 366 4.25 -16.63 14.04
N LEU A 367 4.47 -16.77 15.34
CA LEU A 367 3.74 -17.69 16.22
C LEU A 367 2.24 -17.37 16.30
N SER A 368 1.84 -16.10 16.15
CA SER A 368 0.44 -15.72 16.09
C SER A 368 -0.33 -16.40 14.94
N GLY A 369 0.38 -16.87 13.90
CA GLY A 369 -0.17 -17.61 12.78
C GLY A 369 -0.82 -18.94 13.16
N PHE A 370 -0.35 -19.61 14.21
CA PHE A 370 -0.97 -20.86 14.70
C PHE A 370 -2.40 -20.66 15.22
N HIS A 371 -2.73 -19.45 15.63
CA HIS A 371 -4.02 -19.11 16.24
C HIS A 371 -4.92 -18.30 15.29
N SER A 372 -4.49 -18.05 14.07
CA SER A 372 -5.19 -17.18 13.10
C SER A 372 -5.58 -15.81 13.69
N SER A 373 -4.82 -15.34 14.71
CA SER A 373 -5.07 -14.11 15.44
C SER A 373 -4.09 -13.00 15.03
N LEU A 374 -4.51 -11.74 15.18
CA LEU A 374 -3.65 -10.57 15.04
C LEU A 374 -3.02 -10.25 16.40
N GLY A 375 -2.26 -11.19 16.93
CA GLY A 375 -1.61 -11.07 18.22
C GLY A 375 -1.35 -12.45 18.83
N LEU A 376 -0.32 -12.55 19.66
CA LEU A 376 0.00 -13.77 20.39
C LEU A 376 -0.63 -13.69 21.80
N TYR A 377 -1.86 -14.18 21.90
CA TYR A 377 -2.64 -14.15 23.17
C TYR A 377 -2.67 -15.50 23.89
N ARG A 378 -1.99 -16.50 23.35
CA ARG A 378 -1.88 -17.85 23.91
C ARG A 378 -0.43 -18.28 23.87
N ASP A 379 -0.01 -19.01 24.90
CA ASP A 379 1.32 -19.60 24.93
C ASP A 379 1.47 -20.64 23.84
N CYS A 380 2.62 -20.61 23.19
CA CYS A 380 3.01 -21.61 22.21
C CYS A 380 3.82 -22.73 22.87
N THR A 381 3.63 -23.94 22.40
CA THR A 381 4.46 -25.08 22.81
C THR A 381 5.89 -24.92 22.31
N ALA A 382 6.84 -25.63 22.94
CA ALA A 382 8.22 -25.66 22.48
C ALA A 382 8.32 -26.12 21.00
N GLN A 383 7.49 -27.05 20.58
CA GLN A 383 7.42 -27.55 19.20
C GLN A 383 6.94 -26.45 18.23
N GLN A 384 5.93 -25.68 18.61
CA GLN A 384 5.44 -24.55 17.80
C GLN A 384 6.50 -23.45 17.69
N THR A 385 7.18 -23.14 18.78
CA THR A 385 8.28 -22.15 18.81
C THR A 385 9.42 -22.57 17.88
N GLU A 386 9.83 -23.84 17.96
CA GLU A 386 10.86 -24.40 17.08
C GLU A 386 10.42 -24.36 15.60
N ARG A 387 9.15 -24.69 15.32
CA ARG A 387 8.61 -24.58 13.98
C ARG A 387 8.62 -23.13 13.46
N GLY A 388 8.29 -22.16 14.31
CA GLY A 388 8.39 -20.73 13.97
C GLY A 388 9.82 -20.32 13.56
N ARG A 389 10.83 -20.76 14.32
CA ARG A 389 12.25 -20.51 14.00
C ARG A 389 12.67 -21.18 12.68
N GLN A 390 12.23 -22.41 12.43
CA GLN A 390 12.49 -23.13 11.18
C GLN A 390 11.92 -22.40 9.96
N VAL A 391 10.69 -21.89 10.06
CA VAL A 391 10.07 -21.14 8.95
C VAL A 391 10.80 -19.81 8.71
N LEU A 392 11.20 -19.10 9.77
CA LEU A 392 12.04 -17.90 9.65
C LEU A 392 13.38 -18.21 8.96
N SER A 393 14.06 -19.28 9.38
CA SER A 393 15.32 -19.71 8.77
C SER A 393 15.13 -20.08 7.29
N ALA A 394 14.08 -20.82 6.94
CA ALA A 394 13.77 -21.18 5.56
C ALA A 394 13.54 -19.94 4.66
N LEU A 395 13.14 -18.82 5.23
CA LEU A 395 12.98 -17.54 4.53
C LEU A 395 14.20 -16.62 4.62
N GLY A 396 15.31 -17.08 5.24
CA GLY A 396 16.55 -16.32 5.41
C GLY A 396 16.46 -15.23 6.48
N LEU A 397 15.65 -15.44 7.51
CA LEU A 397 15.38 -14.50 8.60
C LEU A 397 15.79 -15.04 9.98
N GLU A 398 16.64 -16.06 10.06
CA GLU A 398 17.03 -16.75 11.30
C GLU A 398 17.60 -15.80 12.35
N GLY A 399 18.44 -14.86 11.94
CA GLY A 399 19.05 -13.86 12.83
C GLY A 399 18.12 -12.76 13.31
N LEU A 400 16.88 -12.71 12.82
CA LEU A 400 15.92 -11.65 13.08
C LEU A 400 14.79 -12.07 14.04
N ALA A 401 14.77 -13.34 14.48
CA ALA A 401 13.69 -13.90 15.27
C ALA A 401 13.32 -13.09 16.51
N ASP A 402 14.32 -12.59 17.22
CA ASP A 402 14.16 -11.85 18.49
C ASP A 402 14.19 -10.32 18.29
N GLN A 403 14.35 -9.83 17.05
CA GLN A 403 14.34 -8.39 16.75
C GLN A 403 12.92 -7.82 16.69
N PRO A 404 12.74 -6.57 17.13
CA PRO A 404 11.48 -5.85 16.97
C PRO A 404 11.12 -5.65 15.50
N LEU A 405 9.83 -5.80 15.17
CA LEU A 405 9.32 -5.69 13.79
C LEU A 405 9.66 -4.33 13.15
N GLN A 406 9.69 -3.25 13.94
CA GLN A 406 10.01 -1.90 13.46
C GLN A 406 11.45 -1.71 12.98
N GLU A 407 12.39 -2.56 13.43
CA GLU A 407 13.79 -2.48 13.05
C GLU A 407 14.07 -3.15 11.71
N LEU A 408 13.12 -3.91 11.21
CA LEU A 408 13.23 -4.61 9.93
C LEU A 408 12.93 -3.69 8.75
N SER A 409 13.64 -3.94 7.63
CA SER A 409 13.26 -3.35 6.34
C SER A 409 11.85 -3.80 5.91
N GLN A 410 11.20 -3.02 5.05
CA GLN A 410 9.86 -3.37 4.55
C GLN A 410 9.83 -4.76 3.91
N GLY A 411 10.87 -5.14 3.15
CA GLY A 411 10.97 -6.46 2.54
C GLY A 411 11.07 -7.57 3.59
N GLN A 412 11.85 -7.37 4.65
CA GLN A 412 11.94 -8.33 5.77
C GLN A 412 10.61 -8.44 6.52
N GLN A 413 9.91 -7.32 6.75
CA GLN A 413 8.58 -7.33 7.36
C GLN A 413 7.57 -8.15 6.52
N ARG A 414 7.63 -8.07 5.18
CA ARG A 414 6.80 -8.89 4.28
C ARG A 414 7.12 -10.37 4.41
N LEU A 415 8.41 -10.73 4.49
CA LEU A 415 8.82 -12.12 4.70
C LEU A 415 8.41 -12.64 6.09
N VAL A 416 8.40 -11.80 7.14
CA VAL A 416 7.86 -12.17 8.45
C VAL A 416 6.35 -12.46 8.37
N LEU A 417 5.57 -11.66 7.63
CA LEU A 417 4.15 -11.95 7.40
C LEU A 417 3.95 -13.24 6.59
N LEU A 418 4.81 -13.50 5.62
CA LEU A 418 4.80 -14.77 4.88
C LEU A 418 5.13 -15.95 5.82
N ALA A 419 6.14 -15.82 6.69
CA ALA A 419 6.45 -16.82 7.69
C ALA A 419 5.25 -17.10 8.62
N ARG A 420 4.57 -16.04 9.06
CA ARG A 420 3.36 -16.13 9.86
C ARG A 420 2.24 -16.91 9.14
N ALA A 421 2.03 -16.64 7.87
CA ALA A 421 1.00 -17.33 7.09
C ALA A 421 1.33 -18.82 6.87
N LEU A 422 2.62 -19.18 6.83
CA LEU A 422 3.10 -20.53 6.54
C LEU A 422 3.29 -21.41 7.78
N VAL A 423 3.41 -20.82 8.98
CA VAL A 423 3.78 -21.56 10.20
C VAL A 423 2.78 -22.68 10.54
N ALA A 424 1.50 -22.45 10.26
CA ALA A 424 0.40 -23.41 10.47
C ALA A 424 0.24 -24.41 9.31
N GLN A 425 1.09 -24.37 8.28
CA GLN A 425 1.03 -25.25 7.10
C GLN A 425 -0.33 -25.21 6.37
N PRO A 426 -0.76 -24.05 5.87
CA PRO A 426 -2.08 -23.91 5.27
C PRO A 426 -2.22 -24.71 3.98
N GLU A 427 -3.45 -25.14 3.67
CA GLU A 427 -3.78 -25.78 2.39
C GLU A 427 -3.95 -24.74 1.27
N LEU A 428 -4.36 -23.51 1.63
CA LEU A 428 -4.49 -22.38 0.73
C LEU A 428 -3.71 -21.19 1.28
N LEU A 429 -2.80 -20.63 0.47
CA LEU A 429 -2.07 -19.41 0.77
C LEU A 429 -2.58 -18.28 -0.12
N ILE A 430 -3.10 -17.22 0.50
CA ILE A 430 -3.59 -16.02 -0.17
C ILE A 430 -2.60 -14.90 0.08
N LEU A 431 -2.03 -14.34 -0.99
CA LEU A 431 -1.06 -13.27 -0.97
C LEU A 431 -1.66 -12.04 -1.67
N ASP A 432 -2.11 -11.07 -0.88
CA ASP A 432 -2.73 -9.85 -1.39
C ASP A 432 -1.67 -8.76 -1.50
N GLU A 433 -1.30 -8.40 -2.73
CA GLU A 433 -0.27 -7.44 -3.09
C GLU A 433 1.03 -7.55 -2.25
N PRO A 434 1.64 -8.72 -2.13
CA PRO A 434 2.74 -8.96 -1.19
C PRO A 434 4.00 -8.16 -1.52
N CYS A 435 4.17 -7.73 -2.76
CA CYS A 435 5.32 -6.94 -3.22
C CYS A 435 5.05 -5.43 -3.26
N GLN A 436 3.87 -4.97 -2.84
CA GLN A 436 3.53 -3.55 -2.86
C GLN A 436 4.56 -2.70 -2.10
N GLY A 437 5.11 -1.68 -2.78
CA GLY A 437 6.09 -0.74 -2.19
C GLY A 437 7.50 -1.31 -2.01
N LEU A 438 7.79 -2.50 -2.52
CA LEU A 438 9.13 -3.08 -2.48
C LEU A 438 9.95 -2.67 -3.71
N ASP A 439 11.27 -2.56 -3.50
CA ASP A 439 12.22 -2.45 -4.60
C ASP A 439 12.40 -3.81 -5.33
N ALA A 440 13.12 -3.79 -6.45
CA ALA A 440 13.31 -4.97 -7.29
C ALA A 440 13.98 -6.14 -6.55
N LEU A 441 14.96 -5.86 -5.66
CA LEU A 441 15.68 -6.88 -4.91
C LEU A 441 14.75 -7.58 -3.89
N HIS A 442 13.97 -6.80 -3.14
CA HIS A 442 13.04 -7.35 -2.16
C HIS A 442 11.85 -8.04 -2.84
N THR A 443 11.36 -7.52 -3.97
CA THR A 443 10.36 -8.21 -4.81
C THR A 443 10.85 -9.58 -5.23
N GLN A 444 12.09 -9.68 -5.75
CA GLN A 444 12.67 -10.96 -6.14
C GLN A 444 12.79 -11.94 -4.96
N ARG A 445 13.15 -11.47 -3.77
CA ARG A 445 13.23 -12.32 -2.56
C ARG A 445 11.86 -12.88 -2.18
N VAL A 446 10.81 -12.05 -2.21
CA VAL A 446 9.44 -12.48 -1.88
C VAL A 446 8.94 -13.48 -2.93
N THR A 447 9.08 -13.19 -4.23
CA THR A 447 8.63 -14.10 -5.31
C THR A 447 9.38 -15.42 -5.29
N SER A 448 10.71 -15.41 -5.05
CA SER A 448 11.50 -16.64 -4.91
C SER A 448 11.11 -17.46 -3.67
N ALA A 449 10.70 -16.80 -2.57
CA ALA A 449 10.19 -17.49 -1.40
C ALA A 449 8.85 -18.18 -1.70
N VAL A 450 7.95 -17.52 -2.45
CA VAL A 450 6.67 -18.10 -2.90
C VAL A 450 6.90 -19.30 -3.83
N ASP A 451 7.85 -19.19 -4.78
CA ASP A 451 8.21 -20.30 -5.67
C ASP A 451 8.72 -21.53 -4.89
N ARG A 452 9.50 -21.33 -3.82
CA ARG A 452 9.93 -22.42 -2.95
C ARG A 452 8.77 -23.09 -2.20
N VAL A 453 7.85 -22.30 -1.66
CA VAL A 453 6.64 -22.81 -1.00
C VAL A 453 5.81 -23.66 -1.96
N ALA A 454 5.63 -23.18 -3.19
CA ALA A 454 4.91 -23.94 -4.23
C ALA A 454 5.59 -25.25 -4.57
N SER A 455 6.93 -25.29 -4.62
CA SER A 455 7.70 -26.49 -4.94
C SER A 455 7.55 -27.62 -3.90
N GLU A 456 7.15 -27.31 -2.67
CA GLU A 456 6.84 -28.30 -1.64
C GLU A 456 5.53 -29.09 -1.94
N GLY A 457 4.69 -28.59 -2.85
CA GLY A 457 3.49 -29.26 -3.38
C GLY A 457 2.34 -29.45 -2.38
N ARG A 458 2.39 -28.79 -1.20
CA ARG A 458 1.40 -28.95 -0.12
C ARG A 458 0.33 -27.87 -0.10
N THR A 459 0.65 -26.69 -0.62
CA THR A 459 -0.13 -25.47 -0.48
C THR A 459 -0.52 -24.95 -1.86
N SER A 460 -1.80 -24.73 -2.09
CA SER A 460 -2.28 -23.98 -3.26
C SER A 460 -2.12 -22.49 -3.03
N ILE A 461 -1.87 -21.71 -4.08
CA ILE A 461 -1.56 -20.29 -3.95
C ILE A 461 -2.53 -19.44 -4.77
N ILE A 462 -3.07 -18.38 -4.16
CA ILE A 462 -3.72 -17.27 -4.86
C ILE A 462 -2.88 -16.04 -4.64
N TYR A 463 -2.24 -15.56 -5.70
CA TYR A 463 -1.36 -14.41 -5.71
C TYR A 463 -2.08 -13.23 -6.35
N VAL A 464 -2.38 -12.19 -5.58
CA VAL A 464 -3.10 -11.01 -6.07
C VAL A 464 -2.11 -9.89 -6.33
N THR A 465 -2.13 -9.36 -7.53
CA THR A 465 -1.32 -8.21 -7.93
C THR A 465 -1.96 -7.47 -9.09
N HIS A 466 -1.56 -6.23 -9.31
CA HIS A 466 -1.85 -5.47 -10.52
C HIS A 466 -0.61 -5.31 -11.41
N HIS A 467 0.52 -5.90 -11.01
CA HIS A 467 1.81 -5.89 -11.70
C HIS A 467 2.15 -7.29 -12.24
N GLU A 468 2.09 -7.46 -13.55
CA GLU A 468 2.37 -8.78 -14.17
C GLU A 468 3.84 -9.21 -13.99
N GLU A 469 4.76 -8.25 -13.89
CA GLU A 469 6.18 -8.48 -13.66
C GLU A 469 6.53 -9.03 -12.26
N GLU A 470 5.59 -8.93 -11.32
CA GLU A 470 5.76 -9.42 -9.95
C GLU A 470 5.21 -10.85 -9.74
N ILE A 471 4.65 -11.46 -10.79
CA ILE A 471 4.07 -12.79 -10.70
C ILE A 471 5.15 -13.86 -10.52
N PRO A 472 5.11 -14.67 -9.44
CA PRO A 472 6.06 -15.75 -9.22
C PRO A 472 6.04 -16.79 -10.35
N SER A 473 7.15 -17.51 -10.52
CA SER A 473 7.29 -18.48 -11.59
C SER A 473 6.44 -19.74 -11.42
N CYS A 474 6.01 -20.04 -10.21
CA CYS A 474 5.12 -21.15 -9.89
C CYS A 474 3.67 -20.96 -10.38
N ILE A 475 3.25 -19.72 -10.64
CA ILE A 475 1.88 -19.44 -11.06
C ILE A 475 1.64 -20.00 -12.45
N THR A 476 0.57 -20.80 -12.58
CA THR A 476 0.20 -21.48 -13.82
C THR A 476 -1.12 -21.00 -14.40
N HIS A 477 -1.97 -20.39 -13.58
CA HIS A 477 -3.31 -19.94 -13.96
C HIS A 477 -3.49 -18.46 -13.66
N VAL A 478 -4.32 -17.78 -14.45
CA VAL A 478 -4.64 -16.36 -14.26
C VAL A 478 -6.16 -16.16 -14.28
N LEU A 479 -6.65 -15.45 -13.27
CA LEU A 479 -7.99 -14.91 -13.21
C LEU A 479 -7.89 -13.38 -13.36
N ARG A 480 -8.50 -12.82 -14.39
CA ARG A 480 -8.62 -11.37 -14.57
C ARG A 480 -10.00 -10.91 -14.11
N LEU A 481 -10.03 -9.90 -13.27
CA LEU A 481 -11.26 -9.30 -12.78
C LEU A 481 -11.34 -7.85 -13.26
N GLU A 482 -12.42 -7.48 -13.96
CA GLU A 482 -12.65 -6.14 -14.47
C GLU A 482 -14.09 -5.70 -14.11
N ASN A 483 -14.23 -4.62 -13.36
CA ASN A 483 -15.52 -4.08 -12.91
C ASN A 483 -16.47 -5.15 -12.32
N GLY A 484 -15.94 -6.06 -11.54
CA GLY A 484 -16.72 -7.13 -10.90
C GLY A 484 -17.06 -8.32 -11.78
N HIS A 485 -16.61 -8.33 -13.04
CA HIS A 485 -16.85 -9.41 -13.98
C HIS A 485 -15.56 -10.14 -14.33
N LEU A 486 -15.70 -11.41 -14.69
CA LEU A 486 -14.66 -12.12 -15.42
C LEU A 486 -14.84 -11.82 -16.91
N PRO A 487 -13.83 -11.27 -17.60
CA PRO A 487 -13.92 -11.09 -19.04
C PRO A 487 -14.21 -12.46 -19.69
N ASN A 488 -15.24 -12.51 -20.51
CA ASN A 488 -15.69 -13.73 -21.16
C ASN A 488 -14.52 -14.37 -21.93
N SER A 489 -14.23 -15.61 -21.63
CA SER A 489 -13.31 -16.46 -22.39
C SER A 489 -13.91 -16.92 -23.74
N LYS A 490 -14.74 -16.11 -24.38
CA LYS A 490 -15.21 -16.31 -25.74
C LYS A 490 -14.67 -15.20 -26.60
N GLY A 491 -13.80 -15.62 -27.53
CA GLY A 491 -13.14 -14.77 -28.46
C GLY A 491 -14.07 -13.81 -29.18
N ASP A 492 -13.65 -12.58 -29.25
CA ASP A 492 -13.89 -11.77 -30.42
C ASP A 492 -12.72 -12.04 -31.38
N LEU A 493 -13.03 -12.78 -32.43
CA LEU A 493 -12.27 -12.91 -33.67
C LEU A 493 -12.43 -11.62 -34.47
#